data_7b524866dd900562fcc2d8b9d159fa52
#
_entry.id   7b524866dd900562fcc2d8b9d159fa52
#
_cell.length_a   1.000
_cell.length_b   1.000
_cell.length_c   1.000
_cell.angle_alpha   90.00
_cell.angle_beta   90.00
_cell.angle_gamma   90.00
#
_symmetry.space_group_name_H-M   'P 1'
#
loop_
_entity.id
_entity.type
_entity.pdbx_description
1 polymer ?
#
loop_
_entity_poly.entity_id
_entity_poly.type
_entity_poly.pdbx_seq_one_letter_code
_entity_poly.pdbx_strand_id
1 'polypeptide(L)'
;MAIPQSFIQELLSRVDVVDIVGKYVQLKKGGANFMGLCPFHGEKSPSFSVSPTKQFFHCFGCGKNGNAIGFLMEHAGMTFIEAVKDLAQQTGMVVPEEQQSPEDRAKAAAQKAKQDSLSDVLEKAGDAYREQLKITPRAVEYLKGRGLSGQIAKRFGLGYAPEGWRSLASIFPQYDDPLLAESGLVIVNEEDDKRYDRFRDRIMFPIRNIKGECIGFGGRVIGSGTPKYLNSPETPVFSKGRELYGLFEARTALREAGYVLVTEGYMDVVALAQLGFPNAVATLGTACTTDHVQKLFRFTDSVVFSFDGDAAGRRAARKALDGALPFATDVRNVKILFLPAEHDPDSFVRAHGADAFSRMVSDATPLSRFVMEVARDGCDIDTAEGRALLAAQAKPLWLAMPDGVLKTQLLNDMADTVGIGHHELQRLWLASTLSGAPNTRAKPAAKSGFASTSPWTRTGNSKRPPPIGINLRSKAPSRHDRALQILFADMAQWDGLSARQRRSAPTSPALSHQRRGTRERTPGLADH
;
A
#
# COMPACT_ATOMS: atom_id res chain seq x y z
N MET A 1 12.02 -16.14 -11.36
CA MET A 1 12.44 -17.53 -11.08
C MET A 1 11.37 -18.45 -11.65
N ALA A 2 11.69 -19.21 -12.68
CA ALA A 2 10.76 -20.20 -13.24
C ALA A 2 11.15 -21.57 -12.67
N ILE A 3 10.26 -22.17 -11.87
CA ILE A 3 10.42 -23.54 -11.38
C ILE A 3 10.15 -24.46 -12.57
N PRO A 4 11.04 -25.45 -12.89
CA PRO A 4 10.84 -26.34 -14.02
C PRO A 4 9.52 -27.10 -13.95
N GLN A 5 8.82 -27.17 -15.07
CA GLN A 5 7.51 -27.86 -15.16
C GLN A 5 7.60 -29.34 -14.75
N SER A 6 8.72 -30.00 -15.07
CA SER A 6 8.99 -31.38 -14.65
C SER A 6 9.02 -31.55 -13.14
N PHE A 7 9.64 -30.59 -12.42
CA PHE A 7 9.66 -30.60 -10.96
C PHE A 7 8.25 -30.45 -10.36
N ILE A 8 7.46 -29.53 -10.94
CA ILE A 8 6.07 -29.31 -10.47
C ILE A 8 5.25 -30.59 -10.64
N GLN A 9 5.41 -31.29 -11.77
CA GLN A 9 4.73 -32.55 -12.02
C GLN A 9 5.19 -33.64 -11.06
N GLU A 10 6.49 -33.75 -10.81
CA GLU A 10 7.04 -34.70 -9.84
C GLU A 10 6.55 -34.40 -8.41
N LEU A 11 6.56 -33.15 -7.99
CA LEU A 11 6.05 -32.72 -6.70
C LEU A 11 4.57 -33.09 -6.52
N LEU A 12 3.73 -32.76 -7.52
CA LEU A 12 2.31 -33.10 -7.48
C LEU A 12 2.04 -34.61 -7.49
N SER A 13 2.95 -35.42 -8.04
CA SER A 13 2.83 -36.90 -8.00
C SER A 13 3.13 -37.50 -6.62
N ARG A 14 3.89 -36.77 -5.77
CA ARG A 14 4.26 -37.20 -4.41
C ARG A 14 3.35 -36.64 -3.31
N VAL A 15 2.58 -35.62 -3.61
CA VAL A 15 1.66 -34.96 -2.68
C VAL A 15 0.28 -35.59 -2.81
N ASP A 16 -0.35 -35.96 -1.69
CA ASP A 16 -1.78 -36.30 -1.69
C ASP A 16 -2.61 -35.06 -1.38
N VAL A 17 -3.45 -34.67 -2.35
CA VAL A 17 -4.35 -33.52 -2.19
C VAL A 17 -5.32 -33.70 -1.00
N VAL A 18 -5.69 -34.95 -0.67
CA VAL A 18 -6.58 -35.23 0.46
C VAL A 18 -5.90 -34.90 1.78
N ASP A 19 -4.61 -35.24 1.92
CA ASP A 19 -3.83 -34.93 3.12
C ASP A 19 -3.60 -33.42 3.27
N ILE A 20 -3.33 -32.71 2.17
CA ILE A 20 -3.14 -31.26 2.21
C ILE A 20 -4.43 -30.55 2.57
N VAL A 21 -5.53 -30.86 1.89
CA VAL A 21 -6.84 -30.26 2.14
C VAL A 21 -7.36 -30.64 3.53
N GLY A 22 -7.14 -31.89 3.95
CA GLY A 22 -7.59 -32.42 5.23
C GLY A 22 -7.01 -31.71 6.46
N LYS A 23 -5.88 -31.01 6.31
CA LYS A 23 -5.33 -30.13 7.37
C LYS A 23 -6.21 -28.89 7.65
N TYR A 24 -7.04 -28.50 6.68
CA TYR A 24 -7.83 -27.27 6.73
C TYR A 24 -9.34 -27.51 6.69
N VAL A 25 -9.76 -28.63 6.09
CA VAL A 25 -11.18 -28.98 5.87
C VAL A 25 -11.47 -30.34 6.45
N GLN A 26 -12.54 -30.45 7.21
CA GLN A 26 -13.00 -31.72 7.74
C GLN A 26 -13.60 -32.56 6.60
N LEU A 27 -12.84 -33.51 6.07
CA LEU A 27 -13.23 -34.37 4.97
C LEU A 27 -13.85 -35.69 5.48
N LYS A 28 -14.96 -36.09 4.86
CA LYS A 28 -15.61 -37.39 5.09
C LYS A 28 -15.64 -38.18 3.77
N LYS A 29 -15.37 -39.46 3.82
CA LYS A 29 -15.41 -40.35 2.65
C LYS A 29 -16.83 -40.41 2.08
N GLY A 30 -16.99 -40.03 0.82
CA GLY A 30 -18.25 -40.06 0.07
C GLY A 30 -18.06 -40.79 -1.26
N GLY A 31 -18.16 -42.12 -1.22
CA GLY A 31 -17.89 -42.97 -2.40
C GLY A 31 -16.42 -43.02 -2.77
N ALA A 32 -16.09 -42.68 -4.03
CA ALA A 32 -14.71 -42.63 -4.54
C ALA A 32 -13.95 -41.35 -4.15
N ASN A 33 -14.66 -40.34 -3.66
CA ASN A 33 -14.12 -39.03 -3.29
C ASN A 33 -14.28 -38.75 -1.79
N PHE A 34 -13.64 -37.68 -1.33
CA PHE A 34 -13.87 -37.13 -0.01
C PHE A 34 -14.73 -35.86 -0.14
N MET A 35 -15.69 -35.69 0.78
CA MET A 35 -16.62 -34.55 0.78
C MET A 35 -16.45 -33.75 2.05
N GLY A 36 -16.59 -32.44 1.98
CA GLY A 36 -16.54 -31.50 3.10
C GLY A 36 -17.32 -30.24 2.84
N LEU A 37 -17.40 -29.35 3.83
CA LEU A 37 -17.88 -28.01 3.63
C LEU A 37 -16.80 -27.20 2.89
N CYS A 38 -17.21 -26.38 1.94
CA CYS A 38 -16.27 -25.60 1.15
C CYS A 38 -15.56 -24.53 2.00
N PRO A 39 -14.23 -24.47 1.95
CA PRO A 39 -13.49 -23.45 2.69
C PRO A 39 -13.45 -22.09 1.96
N PHE A 40 -14.04 -21.99 0.77
CA PHE A 40 -14.01 -20.80 -0.07
C PHE A 40 -15.34 -20.05 -0.09
N HIS A 41 -16.45 -20.65 0.34
CA HIS A 41 -17.75 -19.98 0.49
C HIS A 41 -18.54 -20.58 1.65
N GLY A 42 -19.45 -19.80 2.23
CA GLY A 42 -20.30 -20.25 3.32
C GLY A 42 -21.40 -21.21 2.84
N GLU A 43 -21.44 -22.43 3.36
CA GLU A 43 -22.47 -23.43 3.05
C GLU A 43 -22.84 -24.29 4.27
N LYS A 44 -24.05 -24.83 4.26
CA LYS A 44 -24.53 -25.74 5.34
C LYS A 44 -24.50 -27.20 4.93
N SER A 45 -24.44 -27.49 3.64
CA SER A 45 -24.40 -28.86 3.08
C SER A 45 -23.09 -29.06 2.31
N PRO A 46 -22.40 -30.22 2.45
CA PRO A 46 -21.12 -30.44 1.78
C PRO A 46 -21.25 -30.43 0.26
N SER A 47 -20.62 -29.46 -0.39
CA SER A 47 -20.51 -29.39 -1.85
C SER A 47 -19.04 -29.45 -2.33
N PHE A 48 -18.09 -29.49 -1.40
CA PHE A 48 -16.66 -29.53 -1.71
C PHE A 48 -16.18 -30.97 -1.81
N SER A 49 -15.74 -31.37 -2.99
CA SER A 49 -15.30 -32.73 -3.32
C SER A 49 -13.80 -32.76 -3.58
N VAL A 50 -13.10 -33.71 -2.97
CA VAL A 50 -11.67 -33.96 -3.18
C VAL A 50 -11.47 -35.37 -3.72
N SER A 51 -10.88 -35.47 -4.90
CA SER A 51 -10.65 -36.76 -5.57
C SER A 51 -9.21 -37.25 -5.35
N PRO A 52 -9.01 -38.34 -4.60
CA PRO A 52 -7.67 -38.91 -4.43
C PRO A 52 -7.11 -39.48 -5.73
N THR A 53 -7.97 -39.99 -6.62
CA THR A 53 -7.52 -40.56 -7.90
C THR A 53 -7.09 -39.49 -8.89
N LYS A 54 -7.80 -38.34 -8.91
CA LYS A 54 -7.49 -37.24 -9.84
C LYS A 54 -6.51 -36.23 -9.24
N GLN A 55 -6.20 -36.34 -7.94
CA GLN A 55 -5.40 -35.36 -7.18
C GLN A 55 -5.90 -33.91 -7.36
N PHE A 56 -7.22 -33.75 -7.20
CA PHE A 56 -7.93 -32.55 -7.57
C PHE A 56 -9.14 -32.31 -6.67
N PHE A 57 -9.37 -31.05 -6.30
CA PHE A 57 -10.59 -30.65 -5.59
C PHE A 57 -11.52 -29.86 -6.52
N HIS A 58 -12.82 -29.97 -6.26
CA HIS A 58 -13.84 -29.18 -6.95
C HIS A 58 -15.01 -28.89 -5.99
N CYS A 59 -15.42 -27.64 -5.92
CA CYS A 59 -16.62 -27.25 -5.20
C CYS A 59 -17.80 -27.09 -6.19
N PHE A 60 -18.86 -27.88 -5.99
CA PHE A 60 -20.06 -27.81 -6.83
C PHE A 60 -20.95 -26.61 -6.49
N GLY A 61 -20.70 -25.92 -5.34
CA GLY A 61 -21.42 -24.71 -4.95
C GLY A 61 -20.86 -23.44 -5.59
N CYS A 62 -19.52 -23.19 -5.47
CA CYS A 62 -18.91 -21.97 -5.97
C CYS A 62 -18.00 -22.17 -7.21
N GLY A 63 -17.88 -23.40 -7.72
CA GLY A 63 -17.07 -23.70 -8.91
C GLY A 63 -15.55 -23.69 -8.70
N LYS A 64 -15.04 -23.29 -7.53
CA LYS A 64 -13.60 -23.31 -7.25
C LYS A 64 -13.04 -24.72 -7.34
N ASN A 65 -11.88 -24.83 -7.98
CA ASN A 65 -11.26 -26.11 -8.27
C ASN A 65 -9.74 -25.97 -8.42
N GLY A 66 -8.99 -27.08 -8.26
CA GLY A 66 -7.54 -27.06 -8.42
C GLY A 66 -6.86 -28.29 -7.81
N ASN A 67 -5.53 -28.29 -7.90
CA ASN A 67 -4.64 -29.27 -7.26
C ASN A 67 -4.16 -28.78 -5.88
N ALA A 68 -3.24 -29.50 -5.24
CA ALA A 68 -2.70 -29.13 -3.93
C ALA A 68 -2.03 -27.73 -3.92
N ILE A 69 -1.30 -27.36 -4.99
CA ILE A 69 -0.69 -26.04 -5.12
C ILE A 69 -1.78 -24.98 -5.20
N GLY A 70 -2.77 -25.16 -6.09
CA GLY A 70 -3.90 -24.26 -6.23
C GLY A 70 -4.68 -24.09 -4.93
N PHE A 71 -4.86 -25.17 -4.16
CA PHE A 71 -5.51 -25.10 -2.87
C PHE A 71 -4.76 -24.22 -1.86
N LEU A 72 -3.45 -24.37 -1.75
CA LEU A 72 -2.64 -23.52 -0.84
C LEU A 72 -2.61 -22.07 -1.29
N MET A 73 -2.58 -21.81 -2.59
CA MET A 73 -2.66 -20.46 -3.12
C MET A 73 -3.99 -19.79 -2.78
N GLU A 74 -5.11 -20.48 -3.02
CA GLU A 74 -6.46 -19.96 -2.82
C GLU A 74 -6.88 -19.94 -1.34
N HIS A 75 -6.50 -20.97 -0.57
CA HIS A 75 -6.90 -21.09 0.82
C HIS A 75 -5.96 -20.40 1.79
N ALA A 76 -4.64 -20.59 1.65
CA ALA A 76 -3.64 -20.05 2.56
C ALA A 76 -3.09 -18.70 2.10
N GLY A 77 -3.49 -18.20 0.91
CA GLY A 77 -2.98 -16.93 0.35
C GLY A 77 -1.51 -16.99 -0.06
N MET A 78 -0.97 -18.19 -0.24
CA MET A 78 0.43 -18.39 -0.64
C MET A 78 0.65 -17.96 -2.10
N THR A 79 1.82 -17.45 -2.42
CA THR A 79 2.25 -17.35 -3.81
C THR A 79 2.53 -18.75 -4.38
N PHE A 80 2.54 -18.88 -5.70
CA PHE A 80 2.89 -20.14 -6.35
C PHE A 80 4.23 -20.71 -5.85
N ILE A 81 5.25 -19.84 -5.71
CA ILE A 81 6.57 -20.24 -5.24
C ILE A 81 6.53 -20.70 -3.77
N GLU A 82 5.78 -20.00 -2.92
CA GLU A 82 5.61 -20.38 -1.51
C GLU A 82 4.88 -21.71 -1.39
N ALA A 83 3.81 -21.92 -2.13
CA ALA A 83 3.06 -23.17 -2.13
C ALA A 83 3.91 -24.35 -2.61
N VAL A 84 4.70 -24.16 -3.68
CA VAL A 84 5.63 -25.19 -4.19
C VAL A 84 6.72 -25.48 -3.17
N LYS A 85 7.30 -24.46 -2.51
CA LYS A 85 8.32 -24.66 -1.46
C LYS A 85 7.75 -25.37 -0.23
N ASP A 86 6.57 -25.04 0.19
CA ASP A 86 5.89 -25.67 1.33
C ASP A 86 5.61 -27.17 1.06
N LEU A 87 5.05 -27.48 -0.11
CA LEU A 87 4.79 -28.87 -0.50
C LEU A 87 6.08 -29.67 -0.71
N ALA A 88 7.12 -29.06 -1.29
CA ALA A 88 8.43 -29.69 -1.46
C ALA A 88 9.07 -30.02 -0.11
N GLN A 89 8.97 -29.11 0.87
CA GLN A 89 9.44 -29.36 2.22
C GLN A 89 8.69 -30.52 2.90
N GLN A 90 7.37 -30.60 2.72
CA GLN A 90 6.55 -31.69 3.28
C GLN A 90 6.88 -33.06 2.67
N THR A 91 7.29 -33.09 1.40
CA THR A 91 7.64 -34.34 0.67
C THR A 91 9.13 -34.66 0.68
N GLY A 92 9.96 -33.84 1.37
CA GLY A 92 11.41 -34.00 1.39
C GLY A 92 12.10 -33.71 0.07
N MET A 93 11.40 -33.00 -0.84
CA MET A 93 11.97 -32.63 -2.15
C MET A 93 12.70 -31.28 -2.06
N VAL A 94 13.81 -31.17 -2.75
CA VAL A 94 14.53 -29.90 -2.91
C VAL A 94 14.06 -29.24 -4.20
N VAL A 95 13.48 -28.04 -4.07
CA VAL A 95 13.07 -27.26 -5.25
C VAL A 95 14.31 -26.97 -6.09
N PRO A 96 14.36 -27.38 -7.39
CA PRO A 96 15.47 -27.02 -8.25
C PRO A 96 15.48 -25.50 -8.44
N GLU A 97 16.38 -24.85 -7.77
CA GLU A 97 16.69 -23.46 -8.06
C GLU A 97 17.60 -23.47 -9.29
N GLU A 98 17.22 -22.72 -10.34
CA GLU A 98 18.14 -22.46 -11.46
C GLU A 98 19.49 -22.09 -10.86
N GLN A 99 20.54 -22.80 -11.24
CA GLN A 99 21.92 -22.79 -10.77
C GLN A 99 22.30 -21.50 -10.00
N GLN A 100 21.77 -21.36 -8.78
CA GLN A 100 22.31 -20.38 -7.85
C GLN A 100 23.70 -20.88 -7.44
N SER A 101 24.68 -20.01 -7.59
CA SER A 101 26.02 -20.32 -7.14
C SER A 101 26.00 -20.71 -5.65
N PRO A 102 26.95 -21.52 -5.16
CA PRO A 102 27.07 -21.80 -3.72
C PRO A 102 27.07 -20.53 -2.87
N GLU A 103 27.62 -19.43 -3.41
CA GLU A 103 27.64 -18.10 -2.79
C GLU A 103 26.23 -17.47 -2.69
N ASP A 104 25.38 -17.63 -3.72
CA ASP A 104 24.01 -17.10 -3.68
C ASP A 104 23.12 -17.88 -2.71
N ARG A 105 23.35 -19.20 -2.57
CA ARG A 105 22.68 -20.03 -1.55
C ARG A 105 23.09 -19.63 -0.14
N ALA A 106 24.39 -19.40 0.07
CA ALA A 106 24.91 -18.94 1.36
C ALA A 106 24.35 -17.54 1.72
N LYS A 107 24.32 -16.63 0.76
CA LYS A 107 23.70 -15.29 0.92
C LYS A 107 22.21 -15.38 1.25
N ALA A 108 21.44 -16.22 0.53
CA ALA A 108 20.01 -16.40 0.79
C ALA A 108 19.75 -17.04 2.16
N ALA A 109 20.56 -18.03 2.57
CA ALA A 109 20.47 -18.63 3.90
C ALA A 109 20.82 -17.64 5.00
N ALA A 110 21.88 -16.84 4.84
CA ALA A 110 22.26 -15.79 5.77
C ALA A 110 21.19 -14.70 5.88
N GLN A 111 20.59 -14.30 4.75
CA GLN A 111 19.51 -13.32 4.73
C GLN A 111 18.26 -13.85 5.45
N LYS A 112 17.91 -15.12 5.26
CA LYS A 112 16.79 -15.75 5.96
C LYS A 112 17.05 -15.85 7.46
N ALA A 113 18.23 -16.33 7.88
CA ALA A 113 18.59 -16.39 9.29
C ALA A 113 18.54 -15.01 9.96
N LYS A 114 18.97 -13.97 9.24
CA LYS A 114 18.88 -12.59 9.71
C LYS A 114 17.44 -12.11 9.84
N GLN A 115 16.56 -12.45 8.89
CA GLN A 115 15.12 -12.13 8.97
C GLN A 115 14.47 -12.83 10.16
N ASP A 116 14.76 -14.11 10.37
CA ASP A 116 14.26 -14.88 11.51
C ASP A 116 14.71 -14.20 12.83
N SER A 117 15.99 -13.82 12.96
CA SER A 117 16.51 -13.10 14.13
C SER A 117 15.85 -11.73 14.37
N LEU A 118 15.55 -10.98 13.31
CA LEU A 118 14.83 -9.70 13.42
C LEU A 118 13.39 -9.90 13.89
N SER A 119 12.70 -10.94 13.40
CA SER A 119 11.35 -11.27 13.83
C SER A 119 11.30 -11.71 15.30
N ASP A 120 12.29 -12.49 15.77
CA ASP A 120 12.42 -12.89 17.18
C ASP A 120 12.60 -11.66 18.10
N VAL A 121 13.44 -10.71 17.70
CA VAL A 121 13.65 -9.45 18.44
C VAL A 121 12.37 -8.65 18.52
N LEU A 122 11.63 -8.52 17.40
CA LEU A 122 10.35 -7.80 17.35
C LEU A 122 9.29 -8.48 18.19
N GLU A 123 9.18 -9.81 18.17
CA GLU A 123 8.21 -10.56 18.99
C GLU A 123 8.52 -10.38 20.48
N LYS A 124 9.80 -10.49 20.89
CA LYS A 124 10.23 -10.24 22.27
C LYS A 124 9.91 -8.82 22.74
N ALA A 125 10.10 -7.82 21.88
CA ALA A 125 9.69 -6.44 22.18
C ALA A 125 8.16 -6.31 22.29
N GLY A 126 7.42 -6.99 21.42
CA GLY A 126 5.95 -7.05 21.46
C GLY A 126 5.42 -7.65 22.77
N ASP A 127 6.04 -8.74 23.25
CA ASP A 127 5.71 -9.33 24.55
C ASP A 127 5.94 -8.34 25.68
N ALA A 128 7.08 -7.68 25.70
CA ALA A 128 7.39 -6.67 26.69
C ALA A 128 6.40 -5.50 26.69
N TYR A 129 6.02 -4.99 25.51
CA TYR A 129 5.02 -3.93 25.40
C TYR A 129 3.63 -4.40 25.88
N ARG A 130 3.26 -5.69 25.64
CA ARG A 130 1.99 -6.25 26.13
C ARG A 130 1.98 -6.32 27.68
N GLU A 131 3.07 -6.74 28.29
CA GLU A 131 3.18 -6.75 29.77
C GLU A 131 3.14 -5.33 30.32
N GLN A 132 3.84 -4.37 29.71
CA GLN A 132 3.80 -2.97 30.12
C GLN A 132 2.38 -2.37 30.05
N LEU A 133 1.60 -2.72 29.03
CA LEU A 133 0.20 -2.29 28.94
C LEU A 133 -0.61 -2.76 30.13
N LYS A 134 -0.44 -4.01 30.59
CA LYS A 134 -1.21 -4.58 31.70
C LYS A 134 -0.97 -3.84 33.03
N ILE A 135 0.27 -3.39 33.25
CA ILE A 135 0.69 -2.76 34.51
C ILE A 135 0.65 -1.23 34.49
N THR A 136 0.28 -0.61 33.36
CA THR A 136 0.21 0.86 33.22
C THR A 136 -1.24 1.35 33.17
N PRO A 137 -1.81 1.83 34.31
CA PRO A 137 -3.22 2.25 34.36
C PRO A 137 -3.58 3.32 33.33
N ARG A 138 -2.73 4.32 33.12
CA ARG A 138 -2.92 5.41 32.16
C ARG A 138 -3.13 4.88 30.74
N ALA A 139 -2.37 3.86 30.31
CA ALA A 139 -2.49 3.26 29.00
C ALA A 139 -3.80 2.45 28.86
N VAL A 140 -4.17 1.71 29.93
CA VAL A 140 -5.43 0.97 29.99
C VAL A 140 -6.62 1.91 29.95
N GLU A 141 -6.62 2.99 30.72
CA GLU A 141 -7.69 4.00 30.75
C GLU A 141 -7.82 4.69 29.39
N TYR A 142 -6.70 5.00 28.75
CA TYR A 142 -6.71 5.55 27.39
C TYR A 142 -7.44 4.63 26.41
N LEU A 143 -7.13 3.32 26.40
CA LEU A 143 -7.81 2.36 25.52
C LEU A 143 -9.29 2.19 25.87
N LYS A 144 -9.62 2.15 27.16
CA LYS A 144 -11.02 2.14 27.63
C LYS A 144 -11.76 3.41 27.22
N GLY A 145 -11.14 4.58 27.35
CA GLY A 145 -11.71 5.85 26.89
C GLY A 145 -11.94 5.90 25.37
N ARG A 146 -11.17 5.12 24.60
CA ARG A 146 -11.42 4.89 23.17
C ARG A 146 -12.43 3.75 22.91
N GLY A 147 -13.05 3.22 23.97
CA GLY A 147 -14.06 2.18 23.88
C GLY A 147 -13.53 0.80 23.50
N LEU A 148 -12.23 0.53 23.64
CA LEU A 148 -11.64 -0.77 23.32
C LEU A 148 -11.66 -1.70 24.55
N SER A 149 -12.09 -2.93 24.36
CA SER A 149 -12.11 -3.96 25.40
C SER A 149 -10.73 -4.65 25.55
N GLY A 150 -10.50 -5.26 26.72
CA GLY A 150 -9.29 -6.06 26.93
C GLY A 150 -9.22 -7.28 26.01
N GLN A 151 -10.37 -7.81 25.57
CA GLN A 151 -10.42 -8.94 24.63
C GLN A 151 -9.90 -8.54 23.24
N ILE A 152 -10.32 -7.38 22.72
CA ILE A 152 -9.85 -6.90 21.42
C ILE A 152 -8.37 -6.50 21.50
N ALA A 153 -7.95 -5.86 22.60
CA ALA A 153 -6.55 -5.52 22.83
C ALA A 153 -5.66 -6.79 22.83
N LYS A 154 -6.12 -7.87 23.46
CA LYS A 154 -5.42 -9.16 23.43
C LYS A 154 -5.39 -9.77 22.03
N ARG A 155 -6.50 -9.74 21.29
CA ARG A 155 -6.60 -10.28 19.92
C ARG A 155 -5.59 -9.62 18.97
N PHE A 156 -5.45 -8.30 19.04
CA PHE A 156 -4.52 -7.53 18.22
C PHE A 156 -3.12 -7.41 18.84
N GLY A 157 -2.91 -7.96 20.05
CA GLY A 157 -1.62 -7.91 20.73
C GLY A 157 -1.18 -6.49 21.10
N LEU A 158 -2.13 -5.60 21.42
CA LEU A 158 -1.80 -4.22 21.77
C LEU A 158 -0.87 -4.16 22.97
N GLY A 159 0.05 -3.20 22.95
CA GLY A 159 1.04 -2.98 24.00
C GLY A 159 1.16 -1.51 24.38
N TYR A 160 2.10 -1.23 25.30
CA TYR A 160 2.49 0.11 25.67
C TYR A 160 4.00 0.24 25.74
N ALA A 161 4.57 1.21 25.03
CA ALA A 161 5.96 1.61 25.14
C ALA A 161 6.07 2.69 26.23
N PRO A 162 6.82 2.43 27.34
CA PRO A 162 6.98 3.40 28.41
C PRO A 162 7.62 4.72 27.99
N GLU A 163 7.51 5.74 28.81
CA GLU A 163 8.03 7.09 28.54
C GLU A 163 9.57 7.16 28.51
N GLY A 164 10.26 6.18 29.09
CA GLY A 164 11.71 6.17 29.23
C GLY A 164 12.46 6.13 27.90
N TRP A 165 13.66 6.74 27.86
CA TRP A 165 14.51 6.78 26.67
C TRP A 165 15.15 5.43 26.32
N ARG A 166 15.33 4.53 27.28
CA ARG A 166 15.98 3.22 27.14
C ARG A 166 15.22 2.12 27.89
N SER A 167 13.90 2.15 27.80
CA SER A 167 13.03 1.16 28.48
C SER A 167 13.30 -0.27 28.00
N LEU A 168 13.65 -0.44 26.72
CA LEU A 168 14.00 -1.74 26.13
C LEU A 168 15.32 -2.31 26.68
N ALA A 169 16.19 -1.53 27.32
CA ALA A 169 17.42 -2.04 27.91
C ALA A 169 17.17 -3.07 29.04
N SER A 170 16.02 -3.00 29.73
CA SER A 170 15.62 -4.00 30.71
C SER A 170 15.23 -5.35 30.07
N ILE A 171 14.88 -5.35 28.80
CA ILE A 171 14.43 -6.54 28.05
C ILE A 171 15.58 -7.11 27.22
N PHE A 172 16.44 -6.22 26.71
CA PHE A 172 17.61 -6.56 25.89
C PHE A 172 18.88 -6.11 26.62
N PRO A 173 19.52 -7.02 27.40
CA PRO A 173 20.74 -6.69 28.15
C PRO A 173 21.87 -6.16 27.25
N GLN A 174 21.96 -6.68 26.01
CA GLN A 174 22.86 -6.17 24.97
C GLN A 174 22.16 -5.10 24.16
N TYR A 175 21.93 -3.93 24.78
CA TYR A 175 21.19 -2.84 24.15
C TYR A 175 21.90 -2.25 22.92
N ASP A 176 23.19 -2.50 22.78
CA ASP A 176 24.02 -2.06 21.66
C ASP A 176 24.03 -3.06 20.49
N ASP A 177 23.25 -4.16 20.59
CA ASP A 177 23.11 -5.13 19.51
C ASP A 177 22.59 -4.43 18.22
N PRO A 178 23.30 -4.57 17.10
CA PRO A 178 22.87 -4.00 15.82
C PRO A 178 21.45 -4.41 15.40
N LEU A 179 20.97 -5.59 15.80
CA LEU A 179 19.63 -6.07 15.50
C LEU A 179 18.54 -5.15 16.05
N LEU A 180 18.76 -4.47 17.18
CA LEU A 180 17.78 -3.52 17.75
C LEU A 180 17.63 -2.27 16.89
N ALA A 181 18.72 -1.77 16.32
CA ALA A 181 18.68 -0.64 15.39
C ALA A 181 18.08 -1.06 14.03
N GLU A 182 18.50 -2.23 13.55
CA GLU A 182 18.06 -2.75 12.24
C GLU A 182 16.57 -3.16 12.23
N SER A 183 16.04 -3.66 13.37
CA SER A 183 14.60 -3.90 13.56
C SER A 183 13.78 -2.61 13.68
N GLY A 184 14.45 -1.45 13.81
CA GLY A 184 13.81 -0.16 13.99
C GLY A 184 13.21 0.08 15.38
N LEU A 185 13.63 -0.69 16.40
CA LEU A 185 13.24 -0.51 17.80
C LEU A 185 14.06 0.59 18.47
N VAL A 186 15.32 0.72 18.11
CA VAL A 186 16.28 1.69 18.64
C VAL A 186 16.72 2.64 17.53
N ILE A 187 16.87 3.90 17.88
CA ILE A 187 17.48 4.92 17.02
C ILE A 187 18.92 5.11 17.49
N VAL A 188 19.85 5.10 16.53
CA VAL A 188 21.23 5.47 16.73
C VAL A 188 21.44 6.86 16.14
N ASN A 189 21.87 7.82 16.95
CA ASN A 189 22.19 9.16 16.47
C ASN A 189 23.61 9.15 15.90
N GLU A 190 23.76 9.46 14.63
CA GLU A 190 25.05 9.43 13.91
C GLU A 190 26.07 10.47 14.42
N GLU A 191 25.61 11.55 15.10
CA GLU A 191 26.51 12.62 15.57
C GLU A 191 27.22 12.27 16.88
N ASP A 192 26.55 11.55 17.79
CA ASP A 192 27.06 11.29 19.16
C ASP A 192 26.94 9.82 19.59
N ASP A 193 26.62 8.92 18.65
CA ASP A 193 26.40 7.47 18.85
C ASP A 193 25.43 7.14 19.99
N LYS A 194 24.60 8.10 20.40
CA LYS A 194 23.58 7.86 21.42
C LYS A 194 22.48 6.98 20.89
N ARG A 195 22.14 5.99 21.69
CA ARG A 195 21.10 5.01 21.39
C ARG A 195 19.91 5.23 22.31
N TYR A 196 18.71 5.26 21.74
CA TYR A 196 17.46 5.42 22.48
C TYR A 196 16.29 4.72 21.79
N ASP A 197 15.27 4.36 22.59
CA ASP A 197 14.08 3.69 22.10
C ASP A 197 13.32 4.58 21.09
N ARG A 198 12.96 3.99 19.98
CA ARG A 198 12.16 4.68 18.95
C ARG A 198 10.76 5.03 19.45
N PHE A 199 10.13 4.12 20.17
CA PHE A 199 8.76 4.28 20.68
C PHE A 199 8.82 4.61 22.16
N ARG A 200 8.20 5.74 22.54
CA ARG A 200 8.13 6.25 23.91
C ARG A 200 6.78 6.87 24.17
N ASP A 201 6.17 6.57 25.31
CA ASP A 201 4.81 7.00 25.71
C ASP A 201 3.76 6.76 24.60
N ARG A 202 3.72 5.51 24.07
CA ARG A 202 2.84 5.16 22.97
C ARG A 202 2.10 3.86 23.18
N ILE A 203 0.83 3.83 22.80
CA ILE A 203 0.13 2.56 22.55
C ILE A 203 0.75 1.91 21.32
N MET A 204 1.12 0.65 21.45
CA MET A 204 1.82 -0.12 20.43
C MET A 204 0.86 -1.06 19.71
N PHE A 205 0.91 -1.03 18.39
CA PHE A 205 0.16 -1.85 17.46
C PHE A 205 1.14 -2.74 16.72
N PRO A 206 1.30 -4.03 17.08
CA PRO A 206 2.19 -4.91 16.36
C PRO A 206 1.68 -5.14 14.94
N ILE A 207 2.56 -4.96 13.97
CA ILE A 207 2.27 -5.22 12.56
C ILE A 207 2.73 -6.65 12.29
N ARG A 208 1.83 -7.49 11.78
CA ARG A 208 2.11 -8.90 11.51
C ARG A 208 2.06 -9.18 10.01
N ASN A 209 2.96 -10.05 9.57
CA ASN A 209 2.88 -10.61 8.23
C ASN A 209 1.74 -11.66 8.12
N ILE A 210 1.55 -12.22 6.94
CA ILE A 210 0.50 -13.23 6.69
C ILE A 210 0.67 -14.51 7.51
N LYS A 211 1.87 -14.79 8.05
CA LYS A 211 2.13 -15.95 8.91
C LYS A 211 1.82 -15.67 10.39
N GLY A 212 1.66 -14.40 10.76
CA GLY A 212 1.44 -13.95 12.12
C GLY A 212 2.70 -13.50 12.86
N GLU A 213 3.87 -13.54 12.21
CA GLU A 213 5.14 -13.07 12.75
C GLU A 213 5.12 -11.53 12.86
N CYS A 214 5.62 -10.99 13.98
CA CYS A 214 5.76 -9.55 14.16
C CYS A 214 6.90 -9.02 13.28
N ILE A 215 6.58 -8.06 12.43
CA ILE A 215 7.53 -7.46 11.47
C ILE A 215 7.80 -5.98 11.74
N GLY A 216 7.06 -5.37 12.67
CA GLY A 216 7.20 -3.98 13.04
C GLY A 216 6.06 -3.50 13.94
N PHE A 217 6.05 -2.20 14.20
CA PHE A 217 5.05 -1.58 15.07
C PHE A 217 4.56 -0.25 14.52
N GLY A 218 3.27 0.03 14.76
CA GLY A 218 2.73 1.37 14.82
C GLY A 218 2.65 1.83 16.27
N GLY A 219 2.96 3.09 16.55
CA GLY A 219 2.88 3.65 17.90
C GLY A 219 2.01 4.90 17.92
N ARG A 220 0.93 4.93 18.70
CA ARG A 220 0.09 6.12 18.92
C ARG A 220 0.43 6.76 20.25
N VAL A 221 0.78 8.05 20.25
CA VAL A 221 1.08 8.78 21.50
C VAL A 221 -0.17 8.91 22.38
N ILE A 222 0.04 8.80 23.70
CA ILE A 222 -0.97 9.09 24.71
C ILE A 222 -0.85 10.57 25.08
N GLY A 223 -1.76 11.42 24.63
CA GLY A 223 -1.72 12.87 24.89
C GLY A 223 -1.32 13.70 23.68
N SER A 224 -0.61 14.82 23.91
CA SER A 224 -0.35 15.88 22.90
C SER A 224 1.01 15.74 22.17
N GLY A 225 1.72 14.64 22.35
CA GLY A 225 3.02 14.42 21.70
C GLY A 225 2.94 14.35 20.18
N THR A 226 4.00 14.79 19.48
CA THR A 226 4.13 14.72 18.02
C THR A 226 5.26 13.79 17.60
N PRO A 227 5.11 13.04 16.51
CA PRO A 227 3.89 12.87 15.70
C PRO A 227 2.85 12.01 16.42
N LYS A 228 1.55 12.23 16.10
CA LYS A 228 0.42 11.47 16.70
C LYS A 228 0.58 9.97 16.47
N TYR A 229 0.97 9.56 15.27
CA TYR A 229 1.35 8.19 14.91
C TYR A 229 2.80 8.12 14.46
N LEU A 230 3.50 7.09 14.90
CA LEU A 230 4.88 6.79 14.51
C LEU A 230 4.95 5.31 14.12
N ASN A 231 5.50 5.02 12.94
CA ASN A 231 5.67 3.66 12.43
C ASN A 231 7.13 3.23 12.50
N SER A 232 7.36 1.90 12.52
CA SER A 232 8.68 1.34 12.22
C SER A 232 9.22 1.91 10.90
N PRO A 233 10.53 2.09 10.75
CA PRO A 233 11.13 2.44 9.47
C PRO A 233 11.00 1.26 8.48
N GLU A 234 11.40 1.45 7.24
CA GLU A 234 11.63 0.34 6.32
C GLU A 234 12.77 -0.54 6.88
N THR A 235 12.54 -1.85 6.94
CA THR A 235 13.51 -2.83 7.46
C THR A 235 13.58 -4.05 6.53
N PRO A 236 14.53 -4.96 6.69
CA PRO A 236 14.58 -6.19 5.90
C PRO A 236 13.33 -7.09 6.01
N VAL A 237 12.53 -6.92 7.08
CA VAL A 237 11.30 -7.70 7.33
C VAL A 237 10.02 -6.88 7.15
N PHE A 238 10.11 -5.56 7.02
CA PHE A 238 8.95 -4.66 6.98
C PHE A 238 9.04 -3.61 5.88
N SER A 239 8.00 -3.53 5.05
CA SER A 239 7.83 -2.47 4.06
C SER A 239 6.40 -1.92 4.11
N LYS A 240 6.27 -0.61 4.37
CA LYS A 240 4.97 0.08 4.46
C LYS A 240 4.15 0.00 3.18
N GLY A 241 4.83 -0.04 2.04
CA GLY A 241 4.18 -0.13 0.74
C GLY A 241 3.67 -1.52 0.38
N ARG A 242 3.95 -2.53 1.20
CA ARG A 242 3.62 -3.94 0.94
C ARG A 242 2.82 -4.60 2.04
N GLU A 243 2.87 -4.07 3.27
CA GLU A 243 2.21 -4.65 4.43
C GLU A 243 0.94 -3.89 4.80
N LEU A 244 -0.03 -4.61 5.34
CA LEU A 244 -1.32 -4.08 5.79
C LEU A 244 -1.53 -4.47 7.25
N TYR A 245 -1.91 -3.52 8.08
CA TYR A 245 -2.26 -3.77 9.47
C TYR A 245 -3.57 -4.55 9.56
N GLY A 246 -3.61 -5.52 10.45
CA GLY A 246 -4.82 -6.30 10.72
C GLY A 246 -5.09 -7.43 9.71
N LEU A 247 -4.29 -7.58 8.64
CA LEU A 247 -4.54 -8.60 7.62
C LEU A 247 -4.44 -10.03 8.19
N PHE A 248 -3.50 -10.28 9.08
CA PHE A 248 -3.39 -11.57 9.77
C PHE A 248 -4.63 -11.86 10.62
N GLU A 249 -5.06 -10.89 11.41
CA GLU A 249 -6.23 -10.98 12.30
C GLU A 249 -7.55 -11.11 11.53
N ALA A 250 -7.61 -10.53 10.32
CA ALA A 250 -8.80 -10.53 9.47
C ALA A 250 -8.98 -11.78 8.61
N ARG A 251 -7.94 -12.61 8.42
CA ARG A 251 -7.93 -13.74 7.44
C ARG A 251 -9.17 -14.63 7.46
N THR A 252 -9.63 -15.04 8.63
CA THR A 252 -10.82 -15.90 8.77
C THR A 252 -12.08 -15.11 8.38
N ALA A 253 -12.22 -13.91 8.92
CA ALA A 253 -13.38 -13.06 8.68
C ALA A 253 -13.51 -12.59 7.22
N LEU A 254 -12.39 -12.43 6.48
CA LEU A 254 -12.42 -12.09 5.07
C LEU A 254 -13.15 -13.14 4.23
N ARG A 255 -12.99 -14.40 4.57
CA ARG A 255 -13.69 -15.51 3.88
C ARG A 255 -15.17 -15.53 4.19
N GLU A 256 -15.54 -15.28 5.45
CA GLU A 256 -16.93 -15.27 5.90
C GLU A 256 -17.69 -14.05 5.35
N ALA A 257 -17.07 -12.89 5.37
CA ALA A 257 -17.67 -11.65 4.88
C ALA A 257 -17.70 -11.57 3.34
N GLY A 258 -16.78 -12.24 2.64
CA GLY A 258 -16.65 -12.19 1.18
C GLY A 258 -16.05 -10.90 0.63
N TYR A 259 -15.63 -9.96 1.50
CA TYR A 259 -14.96 -8.72 1.10
C TYR A 259 -13.96 -8.27 2.19
N VAL A 260 -13.04 -7.41 1.80
CA VAL A 260 -12.14 -6.69 2.72
C VAL A 260 -12.53 -5.23 2.80
N LEU A 261 -12.53 -4.69 4.02
CA LEU A 261 -12.70 -3.26 4.28
C LEU A 261 -11.32 -2.64 4.54
N VAL A 262 -10.90 -1.69 3.70
CA VAL A 262 -9.60 -1.02 3.82
C VAL A 262 -9.82 0.37 4.39
N THR A 263 -9.20 0.67 5.54
CA THR A 263 -9.24 1.96 6.23
C THR A 263 -7.86 2.62 6.27
N GLU A 264 -7.77 3.82 6.85
CA GLU A 264 -6.50 4.56 6.93
C GLU A 264 -5.73 4.31 8.24
N GLY A 265 -6.42 3.91 9.33
CA GLY A 265 -5.86 3.94 10.66
C GLY A 265 -5.88 2.61 11.43
N TYR A 266 -4.89 2.43 12.30
CA TYR A 266 -4.81 1.27 13.20
C TYR A 266 -6.00 1.17 14.15
N MET A 267 -6.42 2.33 14.71
CA MET A 267 -7.52 2.39 15.67
C MET A 267 -8.83 1.97 15.02
N ASP A 268 -9.06 2.39 13.77
CA ASP A 268 -10.28 2.04 13.04
C ASP A 268 -10.41 0.53 12.85
N VAL A 269 -9.31 -0.13 12.46
CA VAL A 269 -9.27 -1.60 12.32
C VAL A 269 -9.62 -2.31 13.63
N VAL A 270 -8.99 -1.90 14.75
CA VAL A 270 -9.22 -2.53 16.05
C VAL A 270 -10.65 -2.28 16.53
N ALA A 271 -11.15 -1.06 16.37
CA ALA A 271 -12.51 -0.67 16.76
C ALA A 271 -13.56 -1.37 15.89
N LEU A 272 -13.40 -1.36 14.57
CA LEU A 272 -14.29 -2.06 13.64
C LEU A 272 -14.33 -3.56 13.90
N ALA A 273 -13.19 -4.19 14.19
CA ALA A 273 -13.15 -5.62 14.53
C ALA A 273 -13.97 -5.93 15.81
N GLN A 274 -13.98 -5.02 16.78
CA GLN A 274 -14.81 -5.14 17.98
C GLN A 274 -16.29 -4.89 17.69
N LEU A 275 -16.59 -4.00 16.75
CA LEU A 275 -17.94 -3.54 16.41
C LEU A 275 -18.64 -4.42 15.34
N GLY A 276 -18.06 -5.59 15.01
CA GLY A 276 -18.68 -6.55 14.11
C GLY A 276 -18.11 -6.57 12.69
N PHE A 277 -17.03 -5.83 12.42
CA PHE A 277 -16.34 -5.78 11.12
C PHE A 277 -14.88 -6.29 11.23
N PRO A 278 -14.69 -7.58 11.58
CA PRO A 278 -13.35 -8.15 11.78
C PRO A 278 -12.57 -8.37 10.47
N ASN A 279 -13.16 -8.06 9.32
CA ASN A 279 -12.59 -8.08 7.97
C ASN A 279 -11.96 -6.72 7.58
N ALA A 280 -11.77 -5.80 8.54
CA ALA A 280 -11.10 -4.52 8.33
C ALA A 280 -9.57 -4.66 8.38
N VAL A 281 -8.89 -3.92 7.50
CA VAL A 281 -7.43 -3.76 7.45
C VAL A 281 -7.07 -2.29 7.21
N ALA A 282 -5.83 -1.89 7.52
CA ALA A 282 -5.41 -0.52 7.23
C ALA A 282 -4.06 -0.45 6.53
N THR A 283 -3.87 0.63 5.77
CA THR A 283 -2.56 1.05 5.29
C THR A 283 -1.71 1.63 6.43
N LEU A 284 -0.40 1.74 6.21
CA LEU A 284 0.56 2.04 7.27
C LEU A 284 1.09 3.49 7.19
N GLY A 285 0.17 4.45 7.07
CA GLY A 285 0.51 5.87 6.93
C GLY A 285 1.09 6.20 5.55
N THR A 286 0.76 5.38 4.55
CA THR A 286 1.04 5.59 3.14
C THR A 286 -0.24 5.41 2.35
N ALA A 287 -0.33 5.97 1.15
CA ALA A 287 -1.43 5.67 0.26
C ALA A 287 -1.47 4.16 -0.07
N CYS A 288 -2.66 3.64 -0.37
CA CYS A 288 -2.80 2.27 -0.86
C CYS A 288 -2.02 2.10 -2.16
N THR A 289 -1.10 1.14 -2.18
CA THR A 289 -0.24 0.84 -3.33
C THR A 289 -0.80 -0.30 -4.16
N THR A 290 -0.27 -0.48 -5.36
CA THR A 290 -0.51 -1.64 -6.23
C THR A 290 -0.19 -2.96 -5.53
N ASP A 291 0.90 -3.01 -4.74
CA ASP A 291 1.30 -4.22 -3.98
C ASP A 291 0.27 -4.54 -2.88
N HIS A 292 -0.30 -3.52 -2.20
CA HIS A 292 -1.37 -3.72 -1.23
C HIS A 292 -2.60 -4.34 -1.90
N VAL A 293 -3.05 -3.78 -3.02
CA VAL A 293 -4.22 -4.27 -3.75
C VAL A 293 -4.00 -5.70 -4.25
N GLN A 294 -2.81 -5.97 -4.81
CA GLN A 294 -2.44 -7.32 -5.24
C GLN A 294 -2.47 -8.32 -4.07
N LYS A 295 -1.98 -7.90 -2.90
CA LYS A 295 -2.00 -8.74 -1.68
C LYS A 295 -3.44 -9.02 -1.23
N LEU A 296 -4.33 -8.02 -1.23
CA LEU A 296 -5.73 -8.18 -0.84
C LEU A 296 -6.48 -9.15 -1.75
N PHE A 297 -6.25 -9.08 -3.06
CA PHE A 297 -6.87 -9.98 -4.04
C PHE A 297 -6.39 -11.44 -3.98
N ARG A 298 -5.46 -11.77 -3.09
CA ARG A 298 -5.15 -13.17 -2.75
C ARG A 298 -6.14 -13.77 -1.75
N PHE A 299 -6.89 -12.93 -1.03
CA PHE A 299 -7.79 -13.36 0.04
C PHE A 299 -9.27 -13.19 -0.31
N THR A 300 -9.62 -12.30 -1.20
CA THR A 300 -10.99 -11.99 -1.60
C THR A 300 -11.03 -11.34 -2.97
N ASP A 301 -12.13 -11.51 -3.71
CA ASP A 301 -12.36 -10.83 -4.98
C ASP A 301 -13.10 -9.48 -4.80
N SER A 302 -13.41 -9.07 -3.57
CA SER A 302 -14.13 -7.83 -3.27
C SER A 302 -13.37 -6.96 -2.27
N VAL A 303 -13.08 -5.71 -2.64
CA VAL A 303 -12.38 -4.71 -1.82
C VAL A 303 -13.25 -3.46 -1.71
N VAL A 304 -13.49 -3.01 -0.49
CA VAL A 304 -14.15 -1.74 -0.19
C VAL A 304 -13.15 -0.83 0.51
N PHE A 305 -12.79 0.28 -0.13
CA PHE A 305 -11.95 1.31 0.47
C PHE A 305 -12.83 2.31 1.19
N SER A 306 -12.59 2.52 2.48
CA SER A 306 -13.29 3.50 3.32
C SER A 306 -12.38 4.69 3.59
N PHE A 307 -12.85 5.88 3.23
CA PHE A 307 -12.16 7.14 3.39
C PHE A 307 -13.04 8.14 4.14
N ASP A 308 -12.39 9.07 4.82
CA ASP A 308 -13.06 10.23 5.38
C ASP A 308 -13.64 11.09 4.26
N GLY A 309 -14.78 11.73 4.48
CA GLY A 309 -15.47 12.54 3.46
C GLY A 309 -14.81 13.87 3.11
N ASP A 310 -13.65 14.16 3.68
CA ASP A 310 -12.90 15.40 3.48
C ASP A 310 -12.03 15.40 2.20
N ALA A 311 -11.38 16.52 1.94
CA ALA A 311 -10.50 16.66 0.78
C ALA A 311 -9.25 15.75 0.85
N ALA A 312 -8.80 15.36 2.04
CA ALA A 312 -7.66 14.46 2.20
C ALA A 312 -8.07 13.02 1.86
N GLY A 313 -9.24 12.55 2.35
CA GLY A 313 -9.80 11.26 2.00
C GLY A 313 -10.10 11.13 0.50
N ARG A 314 -10.60 12.19 -0.16
CA ARG A 314 -10.78 12.18 -1.64
C ARG A 314 -9.46 12.02 -2.38
N ARG A 315 -8.39 12.68 -1.93
CA ARG A 315 -7.04 12.48 -2.52
C ARG A 315 -6.50 11.07 -2.26
N ALA A 316 -6.76 10.50 -1.08
CA ALA A 316 -6.38 9.14 -0.74
C ALA A 316 -7.15 8.13 -1.61
N ALA A 317 -8.46 8.34 -1.82
CA ALA A 317 -9.29 7.54 -2.71
C ALA A 317 -8.78 7.56 -4.16
N ARG A 318 -8.35 8.73 -4.65
CA ARG A 318 -7.76 8.83 -5.99
C ARG A 318 -6.49 7.98 -6.13
N LYS A 319 -5.61 7.99 -5.13
CA LYS A 319 -4.40 7.16 -5.14
C LYS A 319 -4.73 5.66 -5.02
N ALA A 320 -5.74 5.31 -4.22
CA ALA A 320 -6.21 3.94 -4.11
C ALA A 320 -6.81 3.44 -5.43
N LEU A 321 -7.53 4.30 -6.17
CA LEU A 321 -8.01 4.02 -7.51
C LEU A 321 -6.84 3.68 -8.45
N ASP A 322 -5.80 4.51 -8.50
CA ASP A 322 -4.62 4.27 -9.34
C ASP A 322 -3.96 2.92 -9.03
N GLY A 323 -3.92 2.51 -7.75
CA GLY A 323 -3.42 1.20 -7.31
C GLY A 323 -4.34 0.03 -7.66
N ALA A 324 -5.66 0.25 -7.76
CA ALA A 324 -6.66 -0.77 -8.00
C ALA A 324 -6.92 -1.05 -9.49
N LEU A 325 -6.79 -0.03 -10.34
CA LEU A 325 -7.08 -0.12 -11.78
C LEU A 325 -6.38 -1.29 -12.48
N PRO A 326 -5.08 -1.60 -12.23
CA PRO A 326 -4.39 -2.73 -12.87
C PRO A 326 -5.00 -4.11 -12.55
N PHE A 327 -5.82 -4.18 -11.51
CA PHE A 327 -6.46 -5.42 -11.04
C PHE A 327 -7.98 -5.45 -11.26
N ALA A 328 -8.55 -4.41 -11.87
CA ALA A 328 -9.99 -4.29 -12.13
C ALA A 328 -10.42 -5.21 -13.28
N THR A 329 -10.54 -6.51 -13.00
CA THR A 329 -11.02 -7.54 -13.92
C THR A 329 -12.54 -7.71 -13.83
N ASP A 330 -13.12 -8.46 -14.75
CA ASP A 330 -14.58 -8.72 -14.82
C ASP A 330 -15.14 -9.43 -13.56
N VAL A 331 -14.30 -10.13 -12.80
CA VAL A 331 -14.71 -10.90 -11.60
C VAL A 331 -14.37 -10.20 -10.29
N ARG A 332 -13.59 -9.12 -10.31
CA ARG A 332 -13.17 -8.40 -9.11
C ARG A 332 -14.06 -7.19 -8.87
N ASN A 333 -14.48 -7.04 -7.62
CA ASN A 333 -15.34 -5.93 -7.20
C ASN A 333 -14.53 -4.95 -6.34
N VAL A 334 -14.41 -3.72 -6.80
CA VAL A 334 -13.79 -2.62 -6.04
C VAL A 334 -14.83 -1.54 -5.83
N LYS A 335 -14.99 -1.12 -4.58
CA LYS A 335 -15.89 -0.03 -4.19
C LYS A 335 -15.16 1.01 -3.37
N ILE A 336 -15.60 2.25 -3.46
CA ILE A 336 -15.12 3.38 -2.68
C ILE A 336 -16.28 3.88 -1.80
N LEU A 337 -16.03 3.91 -0.50
CA LEU A 337 -16.93 4.43 0.52
C LEU A 337 -16.37 5.75 1.03
N PHE A 338 -17.15 6.81 0.96
CA PHE A 338 -16.90 8.06 1.67
C PHE A 338 -17.85 8.18 2.85
N LEU A 339 -17.27 8.34 4.03
CA LEU A 339 -18.04 8.65 5.24
C LEU A 339 -18.42 10.13 5.27
N PRO A 340 -19.44 10.53 6.08
CA PRO A 340 -19.67 11.93 6.41
C PRO A 340 -18.39 12.57 6.95
N ALA A 341 -18.14 13.84 6.63
CA ALA A 341 -16.87 14.52 6.92
C ALA A 341 -16.53 14.61 8.44
N GLU A 342 -17.54 14.50 9.29
CA GLU A 342 -17.43 14.52 10.76
C GLU A 342 -17.10 13.17 11.39
N HIS A 343 -17.06 12.08 10.60
CA HIS A 343 -16.88 10.73 11.10
C HIS A 343 -15.70 10.00 10.45
N ASP A 344 -14.92 9.33 11.29
CA ASP A 344 -14.11 8.17 10.92
C ASP A 344 -14.94 6.86 11.08
N PRO A 345 -14.46 5.71 10.60
CA PRO A 345 -15.22 4.46 10.68
C PRO A 345 -15.62 4.06 12.11
N ASP A 346 -14.74 4.28 13.10
CA ASP A 346 -15.01 3.99 14.50
C ASP A 346 -16.15 4.87 15.04
N SER A 347 -16.05 6.17 14.86
CA SER A 347 -17.05 7.13 15.36
C SER A 347 -18.39 6.97 14.66
N PHE A 348 -18.41 6.64 13.37
CA PHE A 348 -19.65 6.41 12.63
C PHE A 348 -20.41 5.20 13.16
N VAL A 349 -19.73 4.05 13.35
CA VAL A 349 -20.40 2.85 13.87
C VAL A 349 -20.91 3.06 15.29
N ARG A 350 -20.17 3.79 16.12
CA ARG A 350 -20.63 4.12 17.48
C ARG A 350 -21.85 5.03 17.51
N ALA A 351 -21.92 5.99 16.58
CA ALA A 351 -23.04 6.95 16.53
C ALA A 351 -24.29 6.36 15.87
N HIS A 352 -24.13 5.56 14.82
CA HIS A 352 -25.23 5.13 13.94
C HIS A 352 -25.49 3.62 13.95
N GLY A 353 -24.61 2.84 14.60
CA GLY A 353 -24.73 1.38 14.71
C GLY A 353 -24.17 0.61 13.51
N ALA A 354 -23.95 -0.69 13.74
CA ALA A 354 -23.35 -1.60 12.74
C ALA A 354 -24.21 -1.74 11.47
N ASP A 355 -25.54 -1.77 11.62
CA ASP A 355 -26.45 -1.94 10.48
C ASP A 355 -26.40 -0.73 9.53
N ALA A 356 -26.27 0.49 10.06
CA ALA A 356 -26.14 1.70 9.25
C ALA A 356 -24.82 1.66 8.46
N PHE A 357 -23.73 1.27 9.09
CA PHE A 357 -22.44 1.13 8.42
C PHE A 357 -22.44 0.02 7.37
N SER A 358 -23.07 -1.13 7.65
CA SER A 358 -23.25 -2.22 6.67
C SER A 358 -23.99 -1.76 5.42
N ARG A 359 -25.05 -0.93 5.59
CA ARG A 359 -25.76 -0.33 4.45
C ARG A 359 -24.84 0.57 3.64
N MET A 360 -24.07 1.45 4.30
CA MET A 360 -23.11 2.31 3.60
C MET A 360 -22.05 1.51 2.83
N VAL A 361 -21.54 0.41 3.40
CA VAL A 361 -20.61 -0.49 2.72
C VAL A 361 -21.26 -1.15 1.50
N SER A 362 -22.52 -1.55 1.61
CA SER A 362 -23.29 -2.14 0.48
C SER A 362 -23.52 -1.12 -0.64
N ASP A 363 -23.82 0.12 -0.27
CA ASP A 363 -24.15 1.23 -1.18
C ASP A 363 -22.89 1.98 -1.68
N ALA A 364 -21.68 1.55 -1.24
CA ALA A 364 -20.43 2.17 -1.63
C ALA A 364 -20.28 2.25 -3.16
N THR A 365 -19.72 3.36 -3.63
CA THR A 365 -19.58 3.69 -5.05
C THR A 365 -18.73 2.65 -5.79
N PRO A 366 -19.25 1.96 -6.82
CA PRO A 366 -18.46 1.05 -7.64
C PRO A 366 -17.30 1.75 -8.35
N LEU A 367 -16.21 1.01 -8.59
CA LEU A 367 -15.01 1.53 -9.27
C LEU A 367 -15.34 2.24 -10.59
N SER A 368 -16.20 1.67 -11.42
CA SER A 368 -16.58 2.25 -12.72
C SER A 368 -17.20 3.64 -12.56
N ARG A 369 -18.13 3.80 -11.60
CA ARG A 369 -18.73 5.11 -11.31
C ARG A 369 -17.70 6.10 -10.77
N PHE A 370 -16.83 5.65 -9.85
CA PHE A 370 -15.78 6.51 -9.29
C PHE A 370 -14.75 6.93 -10.33
N VAL A 371 -14.39 6.06 -11.30
CA VAL A 371 -13.55 6.42 -12.45
C VAL A 371 -14.19 7.55 -13.25
N MET A 372 -15.50 7.47 -13.51
CA MET A 372 -16.23 8.52 -14.23
C MET A 372 -16.30 9.83 -13.44
N GLU A 373 -16.51 9.77 -12.11
CA GLU A 373 -16.48 10.95 -11.24
C GLU A 373 -15.13 11.65 -11.30
N VAL A 374 -14.05 10.87 -11.19
CA VAL A 374 -12.67 11.39 -11.27
C VAL A 374 -12.35 11.97 -12.64
N ALA A 375 -12.80 11.32 -13.72
CA ALA A 375 -12.61 11.81 -15.08
C ALA A 375 -13.40 13.09 -15.38
N ARG A 376 -14.51 13.33 -14.68
CA ARG A 376 -15.35 14.53 -14.82
C ARG A 376 -14.90 15.72 -13.97
N ASP A 377 -13.95 15.50 -13.06
CA ASP A 377 -13.53 16.56 -12.15
C ASP A 377 -12.98 17.78 -12.89
N GLY A 378 -13.57 18.95 -12.63
CA GLY A 378 -13.24 20.20 -13.32
C GLY A 378 -13.68 20.29 -14.79
N CYS A 379 -14.50 19.35 -15.30
CA CYS A 379 -14.97 19.35 -16.69
C CYS A 379 -16.39 19.93 -16.81
N ASP A 380 -16.56 20.94 -17.65
CA ASP A 380 -17.87 21.40 -18.13
C ASP A 380 -18.30 20.56 -19.32
N ILE A 381 -19.08 19.50 -19.08
CA ILE A 381 -19.49 18.53 -20.10
C ILE A 381 -20.46 19.10 -21.16
N ASP A 382 -21.03 20.26 -20.90
CA ASP A 382 -21.91 20.93 -21.88
C ASP A 382 -21.12 21.59 -23.00
N THR A 383 -19.81 21.85 -22.76
CA THR A 383 -18.89 22.42 -23.76
C THR A 383 -18.08 21.34 -24.48
N ALA A 384 -17.65 21.62 -25.71
CA ALA A 384 -16.75 20.73 -26.47
C ALA A 384 -15.38 20.60 -25.76
N GLU A 385 -14.86 21.70 -25.21
CA GLU A 385 -13.61 21.75 -24.45
C GLU A 385 -13.65 20.90 -23.19
N GLY A 386 -14.75 20.97 -22.42
CA GLY A 386 -14.93 20.18 -21.21
C GLY A 386 -15.05 18.68 -21.52
N ARG A 387 -15.75 18.31 -22.59
CA ARG A 387 -15.80 16.92 -23.06
C ARG A 387 -14.43 16.42 -23.53
N ALA A 388 -13.66 17.25 -24.22
CA ALA A 388 -12.29 16.92 -24.61
C ALA A 388 -11.35 16.76 -23.39
N LEU A 389 -11.51 17.62 -22.38
CA LEU A 389 -10.78 17.51 -21.09
C LEU A 389 -11.13 16.19 -20.37
N LEU A 390 -12.42 15.85 -20.30
CA LEU A 390 -12.88 14.57 -19.73
C LEU A 390 -12.21 13.39 -20.45
N ALA A 391 -12.22 13.38 -21.79
CA ALA A 391 -11.58 12.32 -22.57
C ALA A 391 -10.07 12.22 -22.28
N ALA A 392 -9.39 13.36 -22.10
CA ALA A 392 -7.98 13.40 -21.76
C ALA A 392 -7.69 12.87 -20.34
N GLN A 393 -8.56 13.18 -19.36
CA GLN A 393 -8.44 12.71 -17.97
C GLN A 393 -8.82 11.22 -17.85
N ALA A 394 -9.81 10.75 -18.59
CA ALA A 394 -10.27 9.36 -18.61
C ALA A 394 -9.25 8.40 -19.23
N LYS A 395 -8.51 8.84 -20.25
CA LYS A 395 -7.56 8.02 -21.00
C LYS A 395 -6.57 7.25 -20.14
N PRO A 396 -5.78 7.87 -19.24
CA PRO A 396 -4.80 7.16 -18.40
C PRO A 396 -5.48 6.15 -17.48
N LEU A 397 -6.69 6.43 -16.99
CA LEU A 397 -7.43 5.52 -16.12
C LEU A 397 -7.86 4.27 -16.89
N TRP A 398 -8.42 4.45 -18.07
CA TRP A 398 -8.84 3.35 -18.94
C TRP A 398 -7.65 2.50 -19.40
N LEU A 399 -6.52 3.11 -19.76
CA LEU A 399 -5.30 2.40 -20.17
C LEU A 399 -4.70 1.55 -19.04
N ALA A 400 -4.86 1.95 -17.79
CA ALA A 400 -4.35 1.21 -16.64
C ALA A 400 -5.13 -0.09 -16.35
N MET A 401 -6.35 -0.23 -16.88
CA MET A 401 -7.20 -1.41 -16.67
C MET A 401 -6.75 -2.59 -17.55
N PRO A 402 -6.83 -3.83 -17.04
CA PRO A 402 -6.65 -5.03 -17.86
C PRO A 402 -7.77 -5.16 -18.91
N ASP A 403 -7.48 -5.85 -20.01
CA ASP A 403 -8.47 -6.11 -21.04
C ASP A 403 -9.57 -7.02 -20.51
N GLY A 404 -10.83 -6.68 -20.82
CA GLY A 404 -12.01 -7.39 -20.33
C GLY A 404 -13.30 -6.68 -20.71
N VAL A 405 -14.43 -7.28 -20.31
CA VAL A 405 -15.77 -6.72 -20.55
C VAL A 405 -15.95 -5.42 -19.77
N LEU A 406 -15.51 -5.36 -18.51
CA LEU A 406 -15.59 -4.16 -17.69
C LEU A 406 -14.89 -2.96 -18.34
N LYS A 407 -13.68 -3.16 -18.87
CA LYS A 407 -12.94 -2.11 -19.59
C LYS A 407 -13.67 -1.63 -20.83
N THR A 408 -14.31 -2.55 -21.56
CA THR A 408 -15.09 -2.23 -22.76
C THR A 408 -16.36 -1.46 -22.40
N GLN A 409 -17.09 -1.88 -21.37
CA GLN A 409 -18.29 -1.16 -20.91
C GLN A 409 -17.95 0.26 -20.45
N LEU A 410 -16.88 0.41 -19.69
CA LEU A 410 -16.42 1.73 -19.23
C LEU A 410 -16.02 2.64 -20.41
N LEU A 411 -15.42 2.08 -21.47
CA LEU A 411 -15.14 2.83 -22.70
C LEU A 411 -16.43 3.34 -23.37
N ASN A 412 -17.49 2.51 -23.39
CA ASN A 412 -18.78 2.92 -23.93
C ASN A 412 -19.38 4.07 -23.11
N ASP A 413 -19.40 3.95 -21.77
CA ASP A 413 -19.91 5.00 -20.87
C ASP A 413 -19.14 6.33 -21.04
N MET A 414 -17.83 6.25 -21.23
CA MET A 414 -16.96 7.41 -21.51
C MET A 414 -17.26 8.01 -22.88
N ALA A 415 -17.40 7.19 -23.91
CA ALA A 415 -17.70 7.62 -25.27
C ALA A 415 -19.05 8.32 -25.37
N ASP A 416 -20.07 7.77 -24.72
CA ASP A 416 -21.41 8.36 -24.63
C ASP A 416 -21.37 9.74 -23.93
N THR A 417 -20.60 9.84 -22.83
CA THR A 417 -20.44 11.11 -22.11
C THR A 417 -19.68 12.16 -22.93
N VAL A 418 -18.67 11.75 -23.71
CA VAL A 418 -17.89 12.64 -24.58
C VAL A 418 -18.66 13.00 -25.86
N GLY A 419 -19.62 12.18 -26.27
CA GLY A 419 -20.45 12.38 -27.47
C GLY A 419 -19.76 11.97 -28.77
N ILE A 420 -18.87 10.94 -28.72
CA ILE A 420 -18.23 10.35 -29.92
C ILE A 420 -18.35 8.82 -29.86
N GLY A 421 -18.22 8.18 -31.04
CA GLY A 421 -18.30 6.73 -31.11
C GLY A 421 -17.15 6.05 -30.32
N HIS A 422 -17.44 4.95 -29.61
CA HIS A 422 -16.46 4.24 -28.80
C HIS A 422 -15.25 3.74 -29.60
N HIS A 423 -15.45 3.28 -30.85
CA HIS A 423 -14.34 2.90 -31.73
C HIS A 423 -13.44 4.10 -32.10
N GLU A 424 -14.04 5.27 -32.27
CA GLU A 424 -13.28 6.48 -32.57
C GLU A 424 -12.48 6.95 -31.34
N LEU A 425 -13.10 6.97 -30.16
CA LEU A 425 -12.43 7.29 -28.90
C LEU A 425 -11.26 6.33 -28.65
N GLN A 426 -11.46 5.03 -28.80
CA GLN A 426 -10.43 4.02 -28.66
C GLN A 426 -9.29 4.24 -29.66
N ARG A 427 -9.60 4.50 -30.93
CA ARG A 427 -8.60 4.77 -31.97
C ARG A 427 -7.76 6.01 -31.64
N LEU A 428 -8.39 7.11 -31.19
CA LEU A 428 -7.69 8.33 -30.77
C LEU A 428 -6.75 8.07 -29.58
N TRP A 429 -7.17 7.26 -28.62
CA TRP A 429 -6.36 6.93 -27.46
C TRP A 429 -5.18 6.01 -27.80
N LEU A 430 -5.37 5.00 -28.65
CA LEU A 430 -4.30 4.08 -29.04
C LEU A 430 -3.34 4.70 -30.07
N ALA A 431 -3.81 5.50 -31.01
CA ALA A 431 -2.96 6.19 -32.00
C ALA A 431 -1.94 7.12 -31.31
N SER A 432 -2.34 7.81 -30.26
CA SER A 432 -1.43 8.70 -29.51
C SER A 432 -0.40 7.96 -28.64
N THR A 433 -0.59 6.67 -28.33
CA THR A 433 0.41 5.84 -27.66
C THR A 433 1.50 5.34 -28.62
N LEU A 434 1.17 5.16 -29.91
CA LEU A 434 2.10 4.75 -30.96
C LEU A 434 2.93 5.94 -31.51
N SER A 435 2.44 7.17 -31.39
CA SER A 435 3.12 8.39 -31.84
C SER A 435 4.06 9.01 -30.79
N GLY A 436 4.30 8.36 -29.69
CA GLY A 436 5.22 8.75 -28.61
C GLY A 436 6.71 8.53 -28.90
N ALA A 437 7.13 8.41 -30.16
CA ALA A 437 8.52 8.60 -30.54
C ALA A 437 8.88 10.10 -30.42
N PRO A 438 10.02 10.47 -29.80
CA PRO A 438 10.41 11.86 -29.69
C PRO A 438 10.51 12.46 -31.08
N ASN A 439 9.73 13.51 -31.31
CA ASN A 439 9.74 14.29 -32.55
C ASN A 439 11.12 14.93 -32.72
N THR A 440 12.05 14.19 -33.32
CA THR A 440 13.28 14.76 -33.86
C THR A 440 12.88 15.62 -35.04
N ARG A 441 12.63 16.90 -34.79
CA ARG A 441 12.51 17.90 -35.84
C ARG A 441 13.68 17.72 -36.81
N ALA A 442 13.40 17.18 -37.98
CA ALA A 442 14.32 17.18 -39.10
C ALA A 442 14.74 18.65 -39.37
N LYS A 443 16.00 18.97 -39.20
CA LYS A 443 16.59 20.23 -39.71
C LYS A 443 16.34 20.26 -41.21
N PRO A 444 15.88 21.42 -41.77
CA PRO A 444 15.76 21.56 -43.22
C PRO A 444 17.16 21.43 -43.86
N ALA A 445 17.21 20.60 -44.88
CA ALA A 445 18.40 20.39 -45.72
C ALA A 445 18.83 21.75 -46.32
N ALA A 446 20.04 22.19 -46.00
CA ALA A 446 20.68 23.31 -46.66
C ALA A 446 21.08 22.92 -48.09
N LYS A 447 20.56 23.67 -49.05
CA LYS A 447 20.89 23.57 -50.47
C LYS A 447 22.38 23.76 -50.69
N SER A 448 22.99 22.83 -51.41
CA SER A 448 24.34 22.95 -52.01
C SER A 448 24.40 24.08 -53.00
N GLY A 449 25.39 24.93 -52.86
CA GLY A 449 25.71 26.02 -53.80
C GLY A 449 27.17 26.41 -53.79
N PHE A 450 27.88 25.92 -54.79
CA PHE A 450 29.06 26.45 -55.50
C PHE A 450 30.38 26.72 -54.77
N ALA A 451 31.37 26.08 -55.29
CA ALA A 451 32.80 26.25 -55.10
C ALA A 451 33.29 27.61 -55.68
N SER A 452 34.26 28.23 -55.03
CA SER A 452 35.30 28.98 -55.71
C SER A 452 36.61 28.90 -54.92
N THR A 453 37.61 28.58 -55.67
CA THR A 453 39.05 28.43 -55.38
C THR A 453 39.71 29.76 -55.08
N SER A 454 40.60 29.86 -54.13
CA SER A 454 42.07 29.90 -54.28
C SER A 454 42.79 30.62 -53.12
N PRO A 455 44.10 30.55 -53.06
CA PRO A 455 44.84 30.38 -51.83
C PRO A 455 45.60 31.65 -51.45
N TRP A 456 45.87 31.88 -50.16
CA TRP A 456 47.06 32.67 -49.72
C TRP A 456 47.49 32.30 -48.31
N THR A 457 48.70 31.90 -48.22
CA THR A 457 49.55 31.73 -47.05
C THR A 457 49.70 33.01 -46.22
N ARG A 458 49.68 32.92 -44.86
CA ARG A 458 50.80 33.45 -44.04
C ARG A 458 50.54 33.25 -42.52
N THR A 459 51.44 32.54 -41.94
CA THR A 459 52.09 32.64 -40.61
C THR A 459 51.64 33.78 -39.72
N GLY A 460 51.28 33.46 -38.47
CA GLY A 460 51.09 34.43 -37.40
C GLY A 460 50.63 33.73 -36.07
N ASN A 461 51.61 33.48 -35.23
CA ASN A 461 51.52 32.95 -33.88
C ASN A 461 50.82 33.98 -32.98
N SER A 462 49.64 33.65 -32.44
CA SER A 462 49.15 34.32 -31.24
C SER A 462 48.23 33.38 -30.48
N LYS A 463 48.63 33.04 -29.25
CA LYS A 463 47.91 32.27 -28.26
C LYS A 463 46.63 33.01 -27.85
N ARG A 464 45.48 32.45 -28.18
CA ARG A 464 44.19 32.75 -27.52
C ARG A 464 43.70 31.52 -26.81
N PRO A 465 43.18 31.65 -25.56
CA PRO A 465 42.62 30.51 -24.84
C PRO A 465 41.32 30.05 -25.49
N PRO A 466 40.96 28.75 -25.39
CA PRO A 466 39.76 28.22 -25.98
C PRO A 466 38.51 28.78 -25.30
N PRO A 467 37.39 28.94 -26.01
CA PRO A 467 36.12 29.36 -25.42
C PRO A 467 35.61 28.28 -24.49
N ILE A 468 35.23 28.69 -23.28
CA ILE A 468 34.58 27.84 -22.28
C ILE A 468 33.21 27.42 -22.86
N GLY A 469 33.15 26.21 -23.38
CA GLY A 469 31.90 25.55 -23.72
C GLY A 469 31.15 25.20 -22.44
N ILE A 470 30.10 25.95 -22.13
CA ILE A 470 29.16 25.63 -21.06
C ILE A 470 28.38 24.39 -21.50
N ASN A 471 28.82 23.25 -21.07
CA ASN A 471 28.09 21.98 -21.21
C ASN A 471 26.97 22.00 -20.18
N LEU A 472 25.78 22.50 -20.53
CA LEU A 472 24.53 22.38 -19.79
C LEU A 472 24.03 20.94 -19.88
N ARG A 473 24.76 19.98 -19.33
CA ARG A 473 24.16 18.77 -18.81
C ARG A 473 23.65 19.11 -17.41
N SER A 474 22.37 19.40 -17.31
CA SER A 474 21.69 19.54 -16.02
C SER A 474 21.91 18.26 -15.22
N LYS A 475 22.76 18.34 -14.22
CA LYS A 475 22.87 17.34 -13.17
C LYS A 475 21.47 17.21 -12.55
N ALA A 476 20.98 15.99 -12.39
CA ALA A 476 19.73 15.78 -11.67
C ALA A 476 19.78 16.52 -10.33
N PRO A 477 18.72 17.24 -9.95
CA PRO A 477 18.73 18.07 -8.74
C PRO A 477 19.06 17.20 -7.54
N SER A 478 19.91 17.69 -6.65
CA SER A 478 20.29 17.01 -5.43
C SER A 478 19.07 16.80 -4.53
N ARG A 479 19.15 15.89 -3.55
CA ARG A 479 18.08 15.71 -2.54
C ARG A 479 17.75 17.02 -1.83
N HIS A 480 18.74 17.90 -1.66
CA HIS A 480 18.60 19.21 -1.05
C HIS A 480 17.82 20.17 -1.96
N ASP A 481 18.14 20.21 -3.25
CA ASP A 481 17.42 21.04 -4.22
C ASP A 481 15.95 20.60 -4.39
N ARG A 482 15.68 19.28 -4.34
CA ARG A 482 14.30 18.76 -4.35
C ARG A 482 13.53 19.13 -3.09
N ALA A 483 14.17 19.05 -1.91
CA ALA A 483 13.54 19.47 -0.65
C ALA A 483 13.19 20.96 -0.68
N LEU A 484 14.08 21.81 -1.19
CA LEU A 484 13.82 23.24 -1.37
C LEU A 484 12.68 23.50 -2.38
N GLN A 485 12.63 22.77 -3.49
CA GLN A 485 11.53 22.89 -4.46
C GLN A 485 10.18 22.54 -3.84
N ILE A 486 10.11 21.48 -3.01
CA ILE A 486 8.88 21.09 -2.30
C ILE A 486 8.48 22.16 -1.28
N LEU A 487 9.44 22.70 -0.51
CA LEU A 487 9.17 23.74 0.49
C LEU A 487 8.70 25.05 -0.13
N PHE A 488 9.20 25.41 -1.32
CA PHE A 488 8.71 26.59 -2.04
C PHE A 488 7.35 26.38 -2.71
N ALA A 489 6.97 25.12 -2.99
CA ALA A 489 5.66 24.81 -3.52
C ALA A 489 4.55 24.77 -2.45
N ASP A 490 4.91 24.59 -1.18
CA ASP A 490 3.98 24.53 -0.05
C ASP A 490 4.43 25.45 1.09
N MET A 491 3.88 26.67 1.11
CA MET A 491 4.18 27.70 2.12
C MET A 491 3.87 27.26 3.56
N ALA A 492 2.95 26.32 3.76
CA ALA A 492 2.60 25.82 5.10
C ALA A 492 3.73 24.98 5.74
N GLN A 493 4.62 24.42 4.93
CA GLN A 493 5.77 23.65 5.43
C GLN A 493 6.94 24.55 5.86
N TRP A 494 6.93 25.83 5.44
CA TRP A 494 7.96 26.81 5.82
C TRP A 494 7.99 27.08 7.32
N ASP A 495 6.86 27.10 7.94
CA ASP A 495 6.72 27.36 9.38
C ASP A 495 7.26 26.21 10.26
N GLY A 496 7.40 25.01 9.69
CA GLY A 496 7.97 23.84 10.35
C GLY A 496 9.52 23.82 10.39
N LEU A 497 10.19 24.71 9.68
CA LEU A 497 11.65 24.76 9.66
C LEU A 497 12.25 25.41 10.91
N SER A 498 13.33 24.84 11.43
CA SER A 498 14.10 25.44 12.51
C SER A 498 14.72 26.79 12.07
N ALA A 499 15.00 27.68 13.04
CA ALA A 499 15.58 28.98 12.77
C ALA A 499 16.95 28.91 12.02
N ARG A 500 17.68 27.81 12.15
CA ARG A 500 18.93 27.53 11.44
C ARG A 500 18.72 27.17 9.98
N GLN A 501 17.67 26.39 9.71
CA GLN A 501 17.29 25.99 8.35
C GLN A 501 16.70 27.15 7.54
N ARG A 502 15.99 28.08 8.18
CA ARG A 502 15.46 29.31 7.52
C ARG A 502 16.56 30.26 7.05
N ARG A 503 17.73 30.29 7.72
CA ARG A 503 18.86 31.19 7.36
C ARG A 503 19.68 30.68 6.16
N SER A 504 19.59 29.41 5.83
CA SER A 504 20.31 28.80 4.71
C SER A 504 19.52 28.80 3.39
N ALA A 505 18.27 29.27 3.40
CA ALA A 505 17.47 29.38 2.19
C ALA A 505 17.75 30.70 1.45
N PRO A 506 17.89 30.70 0.11
CA PRO A 506 18.11 31.93 -0.66
C PRO A 506 16.90 32.84 -0.55
N THR A 507 17.12 34.09 -0.08
CA THR A 507 16.10 35.13 -0.05
C THR A 507 15.81 35.59 -1.47
N SER A 508 14.60 35.39 -1.95
CA SER A 508 14.13 35.96 -3.22
C SER A 508 13.81 37.45 -3.05
N PRO A 509 14.32 38.37 -3.89
CA PRO A 509 14.13 39.81 -3.74
C PRO A 509 12.86 40.34 -4.43
N ALA A 510 11.72 39.74 -4.21
CA ALA A 510 10.47 40.26 -4.79
C ALA A 510 9.25 39.91 -3.93
N LEU A 511 9.04 40.66 -2.84
CA LEU A 511 7.72 40.87 -2.21
C LEU A 511 7.82 41.95 -1.11
N SER A 512 8.34 43.15 -1.49
CA SER A 512 8.15 44.35 -0.69
C SER A 512 7.33 45.34 -1.52
N HIS A 513 6.02 45.18 -1.50
CA HIS A 513 5.06 46.28 -1.70
C HIS A 513 3.64 45.74 -1.45
N GLN A 514 3.11 46.22 -0.40
CA GLN A 514 1.73 46.60 -0.06
C GLN A 514 1.28 46.10 1.32
N ARG A 515 1.70 46.86 2.32
CA ARG A 515 0.85 47.13 3.49
C ARG A 515 0.74 48.63 3.64
N ARG A 516 -0.28 49.20 3.03
CA ARG A 516 -0.82 50.51 3.46
C ARG A 516 -2.05 50.24 4.33
N GLY A 517 -2.04 50.89 5.48
CA GLY A 517 -2.97 50.73 6.56
C GLY A 517 -4.37 51.23 6.24
N THR A 518 -5.29 50.66 6.97
CA THR A 518 -6.50 51.37 7.41
C THR A 518 -6.63 51.16 8.89
N ARG A 519 -6.33 52.24 9.63
CA ARG A 519 -6.82 52.46 10.98
C ARG A 519 -8.32 52.71 10.85
N GLU A 520 -9.14 51.90 11.50
CA GLU A 520 -10.45 52.34 11.91
C GLU A 520 -10.64 52.13 13.40
N ARG A 521 -11.18 53.20 13.96
CA ARG A 521 -11.38 53.49 15.37
C ARG A 521 -12.51 52.64 15.92
N THR A 522 -12.31 52.17 17.11
CA THR A 522 -13.39 51.79 18.03
C THR A 522 -14.19 53.02 18.45
N PRO A 523 -15.49 52.89 18.71
CA PRO A 523 -16.15 53.50 19.87
C PRO A 523 -16.74 52.43 20.79
N GLY A 524 -16.49 52.62 22.09
CA GLY A 524 -17.17 51.90 23.14
C GLY A 524 -18.59 52.44 23.39
N LEU A 525 -19.32 51.67 24.17
CA LEU A 525 -20.36 51.98 25.17
C LEU A 525 -21.12 50.67 25.40
N ALA A 526 -21.07 50.12 26.60
CA ALA A 526 -21.83 50.40 27.80
C ALA A 526 -23.26 49.80 27.76
N ASP A 527 -23.47 48.91 28.74
CA ASP A 527 -24.73 48.64 29.49
C ASP A 527 -25.97 48.09 28.74
N HIS A 528 -26.24 46.79 28.85
CA HIS A 528 -27.32 46.23 29.75
C HIS A 528 -27.21 44.69 29.77
#